data_f670932ef11d4b88217a4a6af0e12cbd
#
_entry.id   f670932ef11d4b88217a4a6af0e12cbd
#
_cell.length_a   1.000
_cell.length_b   1.000
_cell.length_c   1.000
_cell.angle_alpha   90.00
_cell.angle_beta   90.00
_cell.angle_gamma   90.00
#
_symmetry.space_group_name_H-M   'P 1'
#
loop_
_entity.id
_entity.type
_entity.pdbx_description
1 polymer ?
#
loop_
_entity_poly.entity_id
_entity_poly.type
_entity_poly.pdbx_seq_one_letter_code
_entity_poly.pdbx_strand_id
1 'polypeptide(L)'
;MATNDADLLNQQRQRRKRVNRIKNGIVWTIAMWMLFSLLAIIILSVQVFQLNDRLGKLETGGVVACPNSSETETNGKGNESEEDSGLPSESETGSENNTEEDRFANIITGIDTPENMAAEGDARYVYLTFNSVPSDNTEDILDILAQYQVKATFFVVGSEDDGDNAIYQRIVNEGHTIGMHSYSNQYSLIYSSIDAFKQDYIKISDFLYELTGMRSKFYRFPGGSGNQISNVNMAEFADILNQEQITYFDWNVSAGDTTSSYTKEDVLNNVLEGVSKYKTSVVLLHDGENKSTTVETLGSLIEQLKQQGAHILPIDENTNVIQYIHADSIGTE
;
A
#
# COMPACT_ATOMS: atom_id res chain seq x y z
N MET A 1 32.11 31.82 -18.41
CA MET A 1 31.46 30.63 -17.82
C MET A 1 30.62 30.94 -16.58
N ALA A 2 30.84 32.02 -15.86
CA ALA A 2 30.07 32.36 -14.62
C ALA A 2 28.66 32.94 -14.83
N THR A 3 28.25 33.28 -16.03
CA THR A 3 26.90 33.87 -16.32
C THR A 3 25.80 32.85 -16.51
N ASN A 4 26.12 31.59 -16.84
CA ASN A 4 25.12 30.54 -17.03
C ASN A 4 24.56 30.01 -15.70
N ASP A 5 25.37 29.95 -14.65
CA ASP A 5 24.96 29.40 -13.36
C ASP A 5 23.96 30.32 -12.62
N ALA A 6 24.15 31.65 -12.74
CA ALA A 6 23.24 32.62 -12.14
C ALA A 6 21.86 32.63 -12.80
N ASP A 7 21.79 32.39 -14.12
CA ASP A 7 20.53 32.31 -14.87
C ASP A 7 19.77 31.00 -14.57
N LEU A 8 20.48 29.88 -14.43
CA LEU A 8 19.90 28.59 -14.00
C LEU A 8 19.32 28.68 -12.58
N LEU A 9 20.04 29.28 -11.64
CA LEU A 9 19.57 29.50 -10.27
C LEU A 9 18.34 30.43 -10.21
N ASN A 10 18.28 31.45 -11.07
CA ASN A 10 17.13 32.34 -11.16
C ASN A 10 15.91 31.64 -11.80
N GLN A 11 16.10 30.76 -12.78
CA GLN A 11 15.02 29.96 -13.36
C GLN A 11 14.45 28.98 -12.32
N GLN A 12 15.29 28.28 -11.56
CA GLN A 12 14.85 27.39 -10.49
C GLN A 12 14.09 28.13 -9.39
N ARG A 13 14.56 29.33 -8.99
CA ARG A 13 13.83 30.18 -8.02
C ARG A 13 12.47 30.65 -8.55
N GLN A 14 12.36 30.92 -9.84
CA GLN A 14 11.07 31.31 -10.45
C GLN A 14 10.11 30.12 -10.59
N ARG A 15 10.59 28.91 -10.89
CA ARG A 15 9.78 27.68 -10.89
C ARG A 15 9.24 27.38 -9.49
N ARG A 16 10.08 27.40 -8.45
CA ARG A 16 9.63 27.20 -7.05
C ARG A 16 8.57 28.23 -6.62
N LYS A 17 8.69 29.49 -7.04
CA LYS A 17 7.68 30.52 -6.75
C LYS A 17 6.35 30.30 -7.48
N ARG A 18 6.36 29.73 -8.70
CA ARG A 18 5.14 29.36 -9.44
C ARG A 18 4.44 28.17 -8.80
N VAL A 19 5.19 27.12 -8.49
CA VAL A 19 4.67 25.90 -7.82
C VAL A 19 4.03 26.27 -6.47
N ASN A 20 4.70 27.07 -5.64
CA ASN A 20 4.11 27.49 -4.36
C ASN A 20 2.84 28.36 -4.51
N ARG A 21 2.72 29.15 -5.58
CA ARG A 21 1.46 29.87 -5.84
C ARG A 21 0.32 28.93 -6.23
N ILE A 22 0.63 27.91 -7.03
CA ILE A 22 -0.35 26.89 -7.45
C ILE A 22 -0.75 26.03 -6.24
N LYS A 23 0.22 25.54 -5.45
CA LYS A 23 -0.06 24.79 -4.19
C LYS A 23 -0.94 25.59 -3.24
N ASN A 24 -0.64 26.88 -3.00
CA ASN A 24 -1.48 27.72 -2.17
C ASN A 24 -2.90 27.96 -2.77
N GLY A 25 -3.02 28.08 -4.09
CA GLY A 25 -4.30 28.17 -4.76
C GLY A 25 -5.15 26.92 -4.56
N ILE A 26 -4.57 25.75 -4.71
CA ILE A 26 -5.24 24.44 -4.51
C ILE A 26 -5.66 24.28 -3.05
N VAL A 27 -4.80 24.60 -2.10
CA VAL A 27 -5.14 24.53 -0.66
C VAL A 27 -6.32 25.45 -0.34
N TRP A 28 -6.36 26.67 -0.88
CA TRP A 28 -7.47 27.59 -0.69
C TRP A 28 -8.77 27.09 -1.32
N THR A 29 -8.72 26.48 -2.51
CA THR A 29 -9.92 25.90 -3.14
C THR A 29 -10.46 24.71 -2.34
N ILE A 30 -9.62 23.83 -1.84
CA ILE A 30 -10.01 22.70 -0.99
C ILE A 30 -10.61 23.20 0.33
N ALA A 31 -10.00 24.21 0.97
CA ALA A 31 -10.54 24.80 2.20
C ALA A 31 -11.92 25.42 1.99
N MET A 32 -12.14 26.11 0.85
CA MET A 32 -13.45 26.66 0.49
C MET A 32 -14.48 25.53 0.26
N TRP A 33 -14.10 24.46 -0.42
CA TRP A 33 -14.98 23.30 -0.64
C TRP A 33 -15.38 22.62 0.67
N MET A 34 -14.44 22.46 1.61
CA MET A 34 -14.73 21.90 2.93
C MET A 34 -15.69 22.80 3.72
N LEU A 35 -15.55 24.12 3.66
CA LEU A 35 -16.48 25.06 4.30
C LEU A 35 -17.89 24.97 3.69
N PHE A 36 -17.98 24.88 2.36
CA PHE A 36 -19.28 24.70 1.68
C PHE A 36 -19.94 23.37 2.04
N SER A 37 -19.16 22.28 2.10
CA SER A 37 -19.65 20.97 2.51
C SER A 37 -20.17 20.96 3.95
N LEU A 38 -19.46 21.62 4.85
CA LEU A 38 -19.87 21.73 6.27
C LEU A 38 -21.15 22.54 6.41
N LEU A 39 -21.29 23.60 5.64
CA LEU A 39 -22.50 24.41 5.61
C LEU A 39 -23.72 23.63 5.07
N ALA A 40 -23.51 22.84 4.03
CA ALA A 40 -24.55 21.96 3.46
C ALA A 40 -24.99 20.89 4.47
N ILE A 41 -24.06 20.29 5.22
CA ILE A 41 -24.38 19.33 6.28
C ILE A 41 -25.21 19.99 7.39
N ILE A 42 -24.86 21.19 7.82
CA ILE A 42 -25.65 21.95 8.83
C ILE A 42 -27.07 22.22 8.34
N ILE A 43 -27.22 22.64 7.09
CA ILE A 43 -28.55 22.91 6.51
C ILE A 43 -29.38 21.61 6.46
N LEU A 44 -28.80 20.52 5.99
CA LEU A 44 -29.45 19.22 5.96
C LEU A 44 -29.85 18.72 7.36
N SER A 45 -28.99 18.90 8.35
CA SER A 45 -29.28 18.53 9.75
C SER A 45 -30.46 19.32 10.30
N VAL A 46 -30.57 20.63 10.00
CA VAL A 46 -31.69 21.45 10.42
C VAL A 46 -33.00 21.03 9.71
N GLN A 47 -32.90 20.63 8.42
CA GLN A 47 -34.09 20.14 7.70
C GLN A 47 -34.57 18.79 8.24
N VAL A 48 -33.66 17.86 8.54
CA VAL A 48 -34.02 16.59 9.16
C VAL A 48 -34.65 16.80 10.54
N PHE A 49 -34.10 17.70 11.35
CA PHE A 49 -34.67 18.03 12.65
C PHE A 49 -36.10 18.60 12.54
N GLN A 50 -36.34 19.54 11.57
CA GLN A 50 -37.66 20.09 11.31
C GLN A 50 -38.64 19.02 10.79
N LEU A 51 -38.20 18.07 9.98
CA LEU A 51 -39.03 16.97 9.51
C LEU A 51 -39.43 16.04 10.67
N ASN A 52 -38.50 15.73 11.56
CA ASN A 52 -38.74 14.89 12.73
C ASN A 52 -39.72 15.54 13.73
N ASP A 53 -39.63 16.86 13.92
CA ASP A 53 -40.58 17.63 14.74
C ASP A 53 -41.98 17.66 14.10
N ARG A 54 -42.10 17.70 12.79
CA ARG A 54 -43.37 17.58 12.07
C ARG A 54 -43.99 16.19 12.17
N LEU A 55 -43.17 15.11 12.08
CA LEU A 55 -43.62 13.74 12.25
C LEU A 55 -44.13 13.49 13.70
N GLY A 56 -43.41 13.99 14.71
CA GLY A 56 -43.85 13.87 16.11
C GLY A 56 -45.18 14.60 16.41
N LYS A 57 -45.49 15.68 15.66
CA LYS A 57 -46.79 16.38 15.79
C LYS A 57 -47.94 15.67 15.07
N LEU A 58 -47.64 14.78 14.10
CA LEU A 58 -48.65 13.96 13.44
C LEU A 58 -49.02 12.70 14.27
N GLU A 59 -48.08 12.17 15.04
CA GLU A 59 -48.33 11.01 15.93
C GLU A 59 -49.14 11.39 17.18
N THR A 60 -49.11 12.63 17.63
CA THR A 60 -49.86 13.08 18.81
C THR A 60 -51.27 13.59 18.51
N GLY A 61 -51.69 13.59 17.23
CA GLY A 61 -52.96 14.16 16.78
C GLY A 61 -54.08 13.19 16.38
N GLY A 62 -54.03 11.94 16.79
CA GLY A 62 -55.00 10.92 16.33
C GLY A 62 -55.48 9.95 17.39
N VAL A 63 -56.13 10.44 18.47
CA VAL A 63 -56.96 9.56 19.33
C VAL A 63 -58.42 9.88 19.05
N VAL A 64 -59.03 9.11 18.17
CA VAL A 64 -60.50 8.99 18.07
C VAL A 64 -60.91 7.67 18.69
N ALA A 65 -61.65 7.74 19.76
CA ALA A 65 -62.25 6.60 20.43
C ALA A 65 -63.36 5.95 19.62
N CYS A 66 -63.42 4.64 19.64
CA CYS A 66 -64.66 3.88 19.40
C CYS A 66 -64.71 2.64 20.32
N PRO A 67 -65.91 2.24 20.78
CA PRO A 67 -66.12 1.48 22.01
C PRO A 67 -66.37 -0.02 21.79
N ASN A 68 -66.07 -0.79 22.86
CA ASN A 68 -66.59 -2.05 23.35
C ASN A 68 -67.25 -3.11 22.43
N SER A 69 -66.74 -4.34 22.55
CA SER A 69 -67.55 -5.48 23.07
C SER A 69 -66.62 -6.73 23.25
N SER A 70 -66.51 -7.11 24.48
CA SER A 70 -66.92 -8.34 25.20
C SER A 70 -66.31 -9.66 24.79
N GLU A 71 -65.60 -10.20 25.84
CA GLU A 71 -65.68 -11.61 26.34
C GLU A 71 -65.24 -12.76 25.41
N THR A 72 -64.30 -13.63 25.83
CA THR A 72 -64.49 -14.69 26.83
C THR A 72 -63.16 -15.45 27.09
N GLU A 73 -63.03 -15.88 28.31
CA GLU A 73 -61.99 -16.72 28.93
C GLU A 73 -61.75 -18.06 28.22
N THR A 74 -60.54 -18.63 28.36
CA THR A 74 -60.34 -19.89 29.11
C THR A 74 -58.87 -20.29 29.22
N ASN A 75 -58.48 -20.53 30.45
CA ASN A 75 -57.49 -21.41 31.08
C ASN A 75 -56.83 -22.51 30.25
N GLY A 76 -55.53 -22.71 30.59
CA GLY A 76 -54.85 -23.98 30.34
C GLY A 76 -53.41 -23.99 30.88
N LYS A 77 -53.24 -24.47 32.10
CA LYS A 77 -52.02 -24.78 32.87
C LYS A 77 -51.11 -25.82 32.19
N GLY A 78 -49.83 -25.77 32.42
CA GLY A 78 -48.98 -26.97 32.45
C GLY A 78 -47.50 -26.66 32.18
N ASN A 79 -46.75 -26.49 33.23
CA ASN A 79 -45.56 -27.13 33.79
C ASN A 79 -44.35 -27.42 32.89
N GLU A 80 -43.25 -26.80 33.33
CA GLU A 80 -41.93 -27.35 33.71
C GLU A 80 -41.14 -28.21 32.68
N SER A 81 -39.95 -27.73 32.32
CA SER A 81 -38.69 -28.28 32.84
C SER A 81 -37.49 -27.47 32.29
N GLU A 82 -36.57 -27.25 33.20
CA GLU A 82 -35.27 -26.64 33.05
C GLU A 82 -34.37 -27.41 32.10
N GLU A 83 -33.52 -26.72 31.34
CA GLU A 83 -32.10 -27.05 31.32
C GLU A 83 -31.28 -25.87 30.73
N ASP A 84 -30.33 -25.53 31.53
CA ASP A 84 -29.21 -24.64 31.46
C ASP A 84 -28.34 -24.87 30.20
N SER A 85 -27.98 -23.83 29.46
CA SER A 85 -26.68 -23.73 28.82
C SER A 85 -26.33 -22.27 28.49
N GLY A 86 -25.32 -21.80 29.23
CA GLY A 86 -24.82 -20.46 29.20
C GLY A 86 -24.31 -19.99 27.83
N LEU A 87 -24.67 -18.77 27.48
CA LEU A 87 -23.98 -17.97 26.49
C LEU A 87 -22.76 -17.30 27.14
N PRO A 88 -21.62 -17.31 26.49
CA PRO A 88 -20.52 -16.45 26.90
C PRO A 88 -20.77 -15.01 26.44
N SER A 89 -20.57 -14.11 27.35
CA SER A 89 -20.49 -12.67 27.22
C SER A 89 -19.66 -12.24 26.03
N GLU A 90 -20.25 -11.43 25.16
CA GLU A 90 -19.53 -10.65 24.16
C GLU A 90 -18.65 -9.61 24.88
N SER A 91 -17.35 -9.79 24.78
CA SER A 91 -16.38 -8.76 25.09
C SER A 91 -16.30 -7.77 23.95
N GLU A 92 -16.45 -6.51 24.26
CA GLU A 92 -16.28 -5.37 23.38
C GLU A 92 -14.94 -5.47 22.64
N THR A 93 -15.00 -5.64 21.32
CA THR A 93 -13.84 -5.49 20.44
C THR A 93 -13.61 -4.01 20.21
N GLY A 94 -12.51 -3.51 20.78
CA GLY A 94 -11.95 -2.22 20.42
C GLY A 94 -11.73 -2.16 18.90
N SER A 95 -12.20 -1.08 18.29
CA SER A 95 -11.92 -0.73 16.90
C SER A 95 -10.44 -0.42 16.77
N GLU A 96 -9.62 -1.42 16.49
CA GLU A 96 -8.28 -1.23 16.00
C GLU A 96 -8.39 -0.81 14.53
N ASN A 97 -7.91 0.40 14.22
CA ASN A 97 -7.64 0.85 12.87
C ASN A 97 -6.46 0.04 12.30
N ASN A 98 -6.71 -1.20 11.94
CA ASN A 98 -5.76 -1.98 11.16
C ASN A 98 -5.69 -1.35 9.76
N THR A 99 -4.55 -0.75 9.42
CA THR A 99 -4.22 -0.37 8.06
C THR A 99 -4.17 -1.63 7.18
N GLU A 100 -4.40 -1.51 5.88
CA GLU A 100 -4.40 -2.67 4.97
C GLU A 100 -3.12 -3.52 5.10
N GLU A 101 -1.98 -2.91 5.38
CA GLU A 101 -0.71 -3.62 5.58
C GLU A 101 -0.61 -4.38 6.90
N ASP A 102 -1.24 -3.93 7.99
CA ASP A 102 -1.30 -4.70 9.23
C ASP A 102 -2.05 -6.02 9.06
N ARG A 103 -3.00 -6.07 8.11
CA ARG A 103 -3.67 -7.32 7.73
C ARG A 103 -2.73 -8.29 7.02
N PHE A 104 -1.75 -7.79 6.28
CA PHE A 104 -0.78 -8.61 5.55
C PHE A 104 0.38 -9.08 6.43
N ALA A 105 0.74 -8.35 7.47
CA ALA A 105 1.81 -8.71 8.40
C ALA A 105 1.61 -10.07 9.09
N ASN A 106 0.37 -10.55 9.20
CA ASN A 106 0.04 -11.80 9.86
C ASN A 106 -0.07 -13.03 8.92
N ILE A 107 0.14 -12.86 7.59
CA ILE A 107 -0.01 -13.95 6.61
C ILE A 107 1.33 -14.55 6.17
N ILE A 108 2.41 -14.16 6.80
CA ILE A 108 3.75 -14.65 6.46
C ILE A 108 3.92 -16.11 6.89
N THR A 109 3.38 -17.02 6.10
CA THR A 109 3.66 -18.44 6.23
C THR A 109 4.50 -18.88 5.04
N GLY A 110 5.78 -19.24 5.28
CA GLY A 110 6.65 -19.83 4.26
C GLY A 110 7.92 -19.02 3.92
N ILE A 111 8.12 -17.84 4.53
CA ILE A 111 9.33 -17.04 4.32
C ILE A 111 10.48 -17.49 5.22
N ASP A 112 10.18 -17.98 6.40
CA ASP A 112 11.17 -18.47 7.36
C ASP A 112 11.59 -19.91 7.01
N THR A 113 12.16 -20.08 5.81
CA THR A 113 12.73 -21.38 5.46
C THR A 113 14.07 -21.56 6.17
N PRO A 114 14.38 -22.77 6.69
CA PRO A 114 15.66 -23.04 7.35
C PRO A 114 16.87 -22.65 6.48
N GLU A 115 16.73 -22.77 5.16
CA GLU A 115 17.78 -22.45 4.19
C GLU A 115 18.09 -20.94 4.14
N ASN A 116 17.07 -20.09 4.38
CA ASN A 116 17.23 -18.63 4.37
C ASN A 116 17.55 -18.02 5.73
N MET A 117 17.38 -18.76 6.83
CA MET A 117 17.79 -18.27 8.15
C MET A 117 19.29 -18.10 8.25
N ALA A 118 19.75 -16.92 8.70
CA ALA A 118 21.16 -16.61 8.82
C ALA A 118 21.73 -17.15 10.13
N ALA A 119 22.93 -17.77 10.03
CA ALA A 119 23.77 -18.07 11.18
C ALA A 119 24.88 -17.02 11.33
N GLU A 120 25.63 -17.10 12.44
CA GLU A 120 26.80 -16.26 12.66
C GLU A 120 27.86 -16.52 11.59
N GLY A 121 28.33 -15.45 10.94
CA GLY A 121 29.33 -15.51 9.87
C GLY A 121 28.78 -15.76 8.47
N ASP A 122 27.49 -15.98 8.29
CA ASP A 122 26.90 -16.08 6.95
C ASP A 122 26.94 -14.73 6.21
N ALA A 123 27.15 -14.80 4.89
CA ALA A 123 26.97 -13.63 4.03
C ALA A 123 25.50 -13.23 3.98
N ARG A 124 25.23 -11.92 4.05
CA ARG A 124 23.88 -11.35 3.98
C ARG A 124 23.73 -10.57 2.69
N TYR A 125 22.75 -10.95 1.90
CA TYR A 125 22.37 -10.29 0.66
C TYR A 125 21.09 -9.48 0.89
N VAL A 126 21.16 -8.18 0.65
CA VAL A 126 20.08 -7.23 0.92
C VAL A 126 19.65 -6.58 -0.37
N TYR A 127 18.39 -6.69 -0.68
CA TYR A 127 17.74 -6.09 -1.84
C TYR A 127 16.80 -4.99 -1.36
N LEU A 128 17.26 -3.73 -1.46
CA LEU A 128 16.40 -2.59 -1.16
C LEU A 128 15.41 -2.43 -2.30
N THR A 129 14.12 -2.48 -2.00
CA THR A 129 13.07 -2.40 -3.01
C THR A 129 12.06 -1.33 -2.65
N PHE A 130 11.73 -0.48 -3.63
CA PHE A 130 10.82 0.65 -3.48
C PHE A 130 9.54 0.40 -4.26
N ASN A 131 8.38 0.54 -3.60
CA ASN A 131 7.07 0.40 -4.21
C ASN A 131 6.47 1.77 -4.57
N SER A 132 5.50 1.75 -5.52
CA SER A 132 4.66 2.89 -5.89
C SER A 132 5.43 4.09 -6.47
N VAL A 133 6.50 3.79 -7.20
CA VAL A 133 7.34 4.76 -7.93
C VAL A 133 6.67 5.10 -9.27
N PRO A 134 6.69 6.35 -9.74
CA PRO A 134 7.42 7.50 -9.21
C PRO A 134 6.61 8.34 -8.21
N SER A 135 7.33 9.16 -7.44
CA SER A 135 6.79 10.24 -6.61
C SER A 135 7.74 11.44 -6.57
N ASP A 136 7.34 12.49 -5.85
CA ASP A 136 8.20 13.67 -5.58
C ASP A 136 9.52 13.29 -4.87
N ASN A 137 9.60 12.13 -4.20
CA ASN A 137 10.76 11.66 -3.46
C ASN A 137 11.72 10.80 -4.29
N THR A 138 11.29 10.31 -5.45
CA THR A 138 12.08 9.35 -6.25
C THR A 138 13.44 9.92 -6.66
N GLU A 139 13.49 11.19 -7.05
CA GLU A 139 14.75 11.82 -7.43
C GLU A 139 15.74 11.86 -6.25
N ASP A 140 15.27 12.20 -5.06
CA ASP A 140 16.10 12.24 -3.84
C ASP A 140 16.58 10.82 -3.46
N ILE A 141 15.73 9.80 -3.60
CA ILE A 141 16.13 8.39 -3.40
C ILE A 141 17.25 8.00 -4.35
N LEU A 142 17.10 8.29 -5.65
CA LEU A 142 18.11 8.00 -6.67
C LEU A 142 19.43 8.73 -6.38
N ASP A 143 19.37 10.00 -5.97
CA ASP A 143 20.56 10.79 -5.60
C ASP A 143 21.28 10.18 -4.39
N ILE A 144 20.56 9.73 -3.38
CA ILE A 144 21.15 9.05 -2.21
C ILE A 144 21.79 7.73 -2.64
N LEU A 145 21.09 6.90 -3.42
CA LEU A 145 21.64 5.63 -3.91
C LEU A 145 22.93 5.86 -4.73
N ALA A 146 22.96 6.89 -5.59
CA ALA A 146 24.14 7.27 -6.35
C ALA A 146 25.29 7.72 -5.44
N GLN A 147 25.00 8.56 -4.43
CA GLN A 147 25.99 9.02 -3.44
C GLN A 147 26.67 7.86 -2.71
N TYR A 148 25.90 6.86 -2.33
CA TYR A 148 26.40 5.67 -1.64
C TYR A 148 26.88 4.57 -2.57
N GLN A 149 26.80 4.75 -3.90
CA GLN A 149 27.17 3.75 -4.92
C GLN A 149 26.45 2.41 -4.70
N VAL A 150 25.16 2.47 -4.44
CA VAL A 150 24.27 1.31 -4.23
C VAL A 150 23.25 1.27 -5.34
N LYS A 151 22.92 0.05 -5.79
CA LYS A 151 21.81 -0.18 -6.70
C LYS A 151 20.66 -0.85 -5.97
N ALA A 152 19.44 -0.51 -6.38
CA ALA A 152 18.20 -0.96 -5.78
C ALA A 152 17.22 -1.46 -6.86
N THR A 153 16.06 -1.91 -6.43
CA THR A 153 14.96 -2.30 -7.32
C THR A 153 13.76 -1.41 -7.08
N PHE A 154 13.14 -0.95 -8.16
CA PHE A 154 11.97 -0.09 -8.13
C PHE A 154 10.79 -0.82 -8.76
N PHE A 155 9.78 -1.14 -7.96
CA PHE A 155 8.50 -1.68 -8.45
C PHE A 155 7.57 -0.51 -8.76
N VAL A 156 7.43 -0.21 -10.04
CA VAL A 156 6.84 1.04 -10.52
C VAL A 156 5.38 0.88 -10.90
N VAL A 157 4.64 1.96 -10.80
CA VAL A 157 3.28 2.11 -11.31
C VAL A 157 3.27 2.94 -12.58
N GLY A 158 2.18 2.89 -13.34
CA GLY A 158 2.00 3.78 -14.49
C GLY A 158 1.78 5.23 -14.06
N SER A 159 2.18 6.17 -14.91
CA SER A 159 1.88 7.58 -14.72
C SER A 159 1.33 8.17 -16.02
N GLU A 160 0.37 9.09 -15.87
CA GLU A 160 -0.17 9.91 -16.97
C GLU A 160 0.55 11.28 -17.04
N ASP A 161 1.52 11.53 -16.16
CA ASP A 161 2.33 12.75 -16.18
C ASP A 161 3.62 12.51 -16.97
N ASP A 162 3.74 13.18 -18.13
CA ASP A 162 4.96 13.13 -18.95
C ASP A 162 6.22 13.59 -18.19
N GLY A 163 6.07 14.33 -17.10
CA GLY A 163 7.17 14.74 -16.22
C GLY A 163 7.85 13.56 -15.54
N ASP A 164 7.11 12.49 -15.29
CA ASP A 164 7.62 11.27 -14.65
C ASP A 164 8.45 10.40 -15.60
N ASN A 165 8.31 10.58 -16.92
CA ASN A 165 8.99 9.74 -17.92
C ASN A 165 10.51 9.72 -17.73
N ALA A 166 11.10 10.85 -17.34
CA ALA A 166 12.52 10.95 -17.07
C ALA A 166 12.98 10.11 -15.88
N ILE A 167 12.09 9.87 -14.90
CA ILE A 167 12.39 9.08 -13.70
C ILE A 167 12.54 7.60 -14.07
N TYR A 168 11.62 7.04 -14.86
CA TYR A 168 11.73 5.65 -15.32
C TYR A 168 13.01 5.41 -16.12
N GLN A 169 13.34 6.36 -17.01
CA GLN A 169 14.59 6.30 -17.77
C GLN A 169 15.82 6.42 -16.86
N ARG A 170 15.77 7.28 -15.84
CA ARG A 170 16.84 7.47 -14.88
C ARG A 170 17.12 6.20 -14.08
N ILE A 171 16.05 5.52 -13.60
CA ILE A 171 16.16 4.23 -12.89
C ILE A 171 17.00 3.23 -13.70
N VAL A 172 16.65 3.06 -14.96
CA VAL A 172 17.34 2.10 -15.86
C VAL A 172 18.76 2.57 -16.17
N ASN A 173 18.94 3.84 -16.56
CA ASN A 173 20.24 4.38 -16.99
C ASN A 173 21.27 4.40 -15.86
N GLU A 174 20.84 4.53 -14.60
CA GLU A 174 21.71 4.46 -13.44
C GLU A 174 22.00 3.02 -13.00
N GLY A 175 21.45 1.99 -13.68
CA GLY A 175 21.72 0.58 -13.42
C GLY A 175 20.95 0.00 -12.23
N HIS A 176 19.81 0.59 -11.90
CA HIS A 176 18.84 -0.01 -10.99
C HIS A 176 17.94 -1.00 -11.74
N THR A 177 17.37 -1.95 -11.03
CA THR A 177 16.36 -2.83 -11.61
C THR A 177 15.00 -2.15 -11.58
N ILE A 178 14.33 -2.14 -12.72
CA ILE A 178 12.95 -1.71 -12.82
C ILE A 178 12.03 -2.95 -12.85
N GLY A 179 11.12 -3.06 -11.87
CA GLY A 179 10.09 -4.08 -11.78
C GLY A 179 8.71 -3.45 -12.00
N MET A 180 7.76 -4.26 -12.41
CA MET A 180 6.37 -3.87 -12.56
C MET A 180 5.62 -4.05 -11.24
N HIS A 181 4.78 -3.07 -10.86
CA HIS A 181 3.86 -3.21 -9.74
C HIS A 181 2.42 -3.31 -10.26
N SER A 182 1.99 -2.31 -11.01
CA SER A 182 0.70 -2.21 -11.66
C SER A 182 0.71 -0.97 -12.55
N TYR A 183 -0.17 -0.86 -13.53
CA TYR A 183 -0.37 0.41 -14.20
C TYR A 183 -1.24 1.35 -13.35
N SER A 184 -2.38 0.84 -12.86
CA SER A 184 -3.39 1.65 -12.19
C SER A 184 -3.18 1.80 -10.68
N ASN A 185 -2.49 0.87 -10.04
CA ASN A 185 -2.36 0.71 -8.58
C ASN A 185 -3.73 0.72 -7.85
N GLN A 186 -4.80 0.29 -8.53
CA GLN A 186 -6.15 0.22 -7.98
C GLN A 186 -6.53 -1.23 -7.69
N TYR A 187 -6.41 -1.66 -6.45
CA TYR A 187 -6.63 -3.05 -6.02
C TYR A 187 -7.99 -3.60 -6.45
N SER A 188 -9.06 -2.82 -6.27
CA SER A 188 -10.42 -3.20 -6.67
C SER A 188 -10.58 -3.42 -8.17
N LEU A 189 -9.76 -2.77 -8.99
CA LEU A 189 -9.74 -2.96 -10.44
C LEU A 189 -8.88 -4.15 -10.81
N ILE A 190 -7.63 -4.18 -10.37
CA ILE A 190 -6.63 -5.20 -10.70
C ILE A 190 -7.13 -6.60 -10.33
N TYR A 191 -7.71 -6.75 -9.13
CA TYR A 191 -8.15 -8.03 -8.60
C TYR A 191 -9.64 -8.33 -8.81
N SER A 192 -10.31 -7.57 -9.68
CA SER A 192 -11.72 -7.82 -10.00
C SER A 192 -11.92 -9.08 -10.84
N SER A 193 -10.96 -9.41 -11.69
CA SER A 193 -10.96 -10.61 -12.54
C SER A 193 -9.57 -10.90 -13.13
N ILE A 194 -9.38 -12.10 -13.63
CA ILE A 194 -8.18 -12.51 -14.39
C ILE A 194 -7.92 -11.58 -15.59
N ASP A 195 -8.95 -11.22 -16.32
CA ASP A 195 -8.83 -10.36 -17.50
C ASP A 195 -8.44 -8.93 -17.11
N ALA A 196 -8.97 -8.40 -16.01
CA ALA A 196 -8.60 -7.08 -15.51
C ALA A 196 -7.13 -7.04 -15.09
N PHE A 197 -6.64 -8.06 -14.39
CA PHE A 197 -5.24 -8.20 -14.04
C PHE A 197 -4.34 -8.24 -15.29
N LYS A 198 -4.69 -9.09 -16.28
CA LYS A 198 -3.93 -9.19 -17.54
C LYS A 198 -3.85 -7.85 -18.26
N GLN A 199 -4.94 -7.11 -18.33
CA GLN A 199 -4.97 -5.78 -18.98
C GLN A 199 -4.06 -4.79 -18.26
N ASP A 200 -4.11 -4.72 -16.93
CA ASP A 200 -3.25 -3.85 -16.13
C ASP A 200 -1.77 -4.23 -16.27
N TYR A 201 -1.45 -5.52 -16.19
CA TYR A 201 -0.11 -6.06 -16.39
C TYR A 201 0.46 -5.76 -17.79
N ILE A 202 -0.31 -6.01 -18.85
CA ILE A 202 0.12 -5.71 -20.21
C ILE A 202 0.36 -4.20 -20.37
N LYS A 203 -0.54 -3.39 -19.83
CA LYS A 203 -0.43 -1.93 -19.91
C LYS A 203 0.84 -1.40 -19.26
N ILE A 204 1.20 -1.87 -18.07
CA ILE A 204 2.46 -1.45 -17.42
C ILE A 204 3.69 -1.98 -18.18
N SER A 205 3.64 -3.21 -18.69
CA SER A 205 4.74 -3.79 -19.46
C SER A 205 5.02 -3.01 -20.74
N ASP A 206 3.98 -2.66 -21.52
CA ASP A 206 4.12 -1.90 -22.75
C ASP A 206 4.54 -0.45 -22.47
N PHE A 207 3.95 0.19 -21.46
CA PHE A 207 4.34 1.52 -21.02
C PHE A 207 5.84 1.62 -20.69
N LEU A 208 6.37 0.68 -19.91
CA LEU A 208 7.79 0.67 -19.56
C LEU A 208 8.67 0.40 -20.78
N TYR A 209 8.23 -0.48 -21.68
CA TYR A 209 8.96 -0.75 -22.91
C TYR A 209 9.05 0.49 -23.82
N GLU A 210 7.97 1.22 -23.98
CA GLU A 210 7.94 2.46 -24.77
C GLU A 210 8.88 3.53 -24.20
N LEU A 211 8.95 3.66 -22.87
CA LEU A 211 9.79 4.67 -22.22
C LEU A 211 11.27 4.30 -22.13
N THR A 212 11.58 3.03 -21.88
CA THR A 212 12.94 2.59 -21.53
C THR A 212 13.59 1.70 -22.57
N GLY A 213 12.82 1.16 -23.52
CA GLY A 213 13.25 0.14 -24.46
C GLY A 213 13.48 -1.24 -23.82
N MET A 214 13.17 -1.40 -22.54
CA MET A 214 13.38 -2.65 -21.78
C MET A 214 12.05 -3.27 -21.36
N ARG A 215 11.95 -4.61 -21.48
CA ARG A 215 10.86 -5.37 -20.89
C ARG A 215 11.31 -5.89 -19.52
N SER A 216 10.64 -5.43 -18.47
CA SER A 216 10.91 -5.94 -17.13
C SER A 216 10.53 -7.41 -17.04
N LYS A 217 11.35 -8.19 -16.32
CA LYS A 217 11.10 -9.60 -16.01
C LYS A 217 10.61 -9.80 -14.57
N PHE A 218 10.41 -8.71 -13.85
CA PHE A 218 10.09 -8.72 -12.43
C PHE A 218 8.75 -8.03 -12.16
N TYR A 219 7.99 -8.62 -11.28
CA TYR A 219 6.68 -8.11 -10.84
C TYR A 219 6.57 -8.14 -9.32
N ARG A 220 5.80 -7.25 -8.75
CA ARG A 220 5.35 -7.33 -7.36
C ARG A 220 3.86 -7.07 -7.32
N PHE A 221 3.10 -7.98 -6.75
CA PHE A 221 1.67 -7.80 -6.58
C PHE A 221 1.37 -6.62 -5.64
N PRO A 222 0.47 -5.69 -5.99
CA PRO A 222 -0.07 -4.73 -5.05
C PRO A 222 -0.66 -5.42 -3.81
N GLY A 223 -0.11 -5.09 -2.61
CA GLY A 223 -0.43 -5.78 -1.36
C GLY A 223 0.24 -7.14 -1.17
N GLY A 224 1.17 -7.54 -2.06
CA GLY A 224 1.84 -8.85 -2.03
C GLY A 224 1.00 -9.99 -2.62
N SER A 225 1.66 -11.13 -2.91
CA SER A 225 0.97 -12.31 -3.47
C SER A 225 0.01 -12.97 -2.47
N GLY A 226 0.22 -12.76 -1.18
CA GLY A 226 -0.63 -13.30 -0.11
C GLY A 226 -1.83 -12.43 0.27
N ASN A 227 -2.14 -11.36 -0.49
CA ASN A 227 -3.25 -10.47 -0.15
C ASN A 227 -4.60 -11.19 -0.20
N GLN A 228 -5.56 -10.74 0.64
CA GLN A 228 -6.91 -11.29 0.73
C GLN A 228 -7.98 -10.37 0.14
N ILE A 229 -7.59 -9.40 -0.68
CA ILE A 229 -8.51 -8.43 -1.30
C ILE A 229 -9.23 -9.07 -2.48
N SER A 230 -8.53 -9.94 -3.20
CA SER A 230 -9.07 -10.63 -4.37
C SER A 230 -10.12 -11.68 -4.00
N ASN A 231 -11.21 -11.74 -4.77
CA ASN A 231 -12.15 -12.86 -4.75
C ASN A 231 -11.69 -14.04 -5.62
N VAL A 232 -10.67 -13.82 -6.46
CA VAL A 232 -10.01 -14.85 -7.27
C VAL A 232 -8.81 -15.34 -6.48
N ASN A 233 -8.50 -16.63 -6.57
CA ASN A 233 -7.32 -17.17 -5.91
C ASN A 233 -6.05 -16.49 -6.45
N MET A 234 -5.24 -15.92 -5.57
CA MET A 234 -4.00 -15.22 -5.96
C MET A 234 -3.01 -16.11 -6.72
N ALA A 235 -3.06 -17.42 -6.53
CA ALA A 235 -2.26 -18.38 -7.28
C ALA A 235 -2.59 -18.38 -8.78
N GLU A 236 -3.84 -18.09 -9.20
CA GLU A 236 -4.20 -17.96 -10.61
C GLU A 236 -3.52 -16.75 -11.28
N PHE A 237 -3.38 -15.64 -10.57
CA PHE A 237 -2.61 -14.48 -11.07
C PHE A 237 -1.12 -14.79 -11.14
N ALA A 238 -0.58 -15.54 -10.16
CA ALA A 238 0.82 -15.97 -10.16
C ALA A 238 1.12 -16.91 -11.33
N ASP A 239 0.19 -17.81 -11.68
CA ASP A 239 0.32 -18.69 -12.83
C ASP A 239 0.41 -17.91 -14.16
N ILE A 240 -0.37 -16.83 -14.29
CA ILE A 240 -0.29 -15.94 -15.46
C ILE A 240 1.12 -15.37 -15.61
N LEU A 241 1.71 -14.84 -14.54
CA LEU A 241 3.05 -14.29 -14.58
C LEU A 241 4.08 -15.36 -14.94
N ASN A 242 3.94 -16.58 -14.41
CA ASN A 242 4.82 -17.70 -14.72
C ASN A 242 4.72 -18.11 -16.20
N GLN A 243 3.52 -18.15 -16.78
CA GLN A 243 3.32 -18.42 -18.22
C GLN A 243 4.02 -17.36 -19.09
N GLU A 244 4.05 -16.11 -18.65
CA GLU A 244 4.73 -15.00 -19.31
C GLU A 244 6.24 -14.91 -18.96
N GLN A 245 6.77 -15.87 -18.19
CA GLN A 245 8.15 -15.90 -17.70
C GLN A 245 8.54 -14.67 -16.89
N ILE A 246 7.59 -14.15 -16.11
CA ILE A 246 7.76 -13.03 -15.18
C ILE A 246 7.92 -13.58 -13.75
N THR A 247 9.03 -13.25 -13.11
CA THR A 247 9.27 -13.59 -11.71
C THR A 247 8.68 -12.53 -10.79
N TYR A 248 7.80 -12.93 -9.86
CA TYR A 248 7.31 -11.99 -8.87
C TYR A 248 8.05 -12.12 -7.54
N PHE A 249 8.14 -11.00 -6.83
CA PHE A 249 8.81 -10.89 -5.55
C PHE A 249 7.89 -10.24 -4.52
N ASP A 250 7.69 -10.92 -3.41
CA ASP A 250 7.21 -10.32 -2.18
C ASP A 250 8.39 -9.76 -1.38
N TRP A 251 8.29 -9.72 -0.07
CA TRP A 251 9.35 -9.24 0.82
C TRP A 251 9.36 -10.07 2.11
N ASN A 252 10.50 -10.17 2.77
CA ASN A 252 10.63 -10.78 4.09
C ASN A 252 11.11 -9.79 5.15
N VAL A 253 11.40 -8.56 4.76
CA VAL A 253 11.73 -7.46 5.67
C VAL A 253 10.91 -6.24 5.27
N SER A 254 10.15 -5.67 6.20
CA SER A 254 9.39 -4.43 5.98
C SER A 254 10.02 -3.29 6.77
N ALA A 255 10.16 -2.13 6.14
CA ALA A 255 10.58 -0.91 6.84
C ALA A 255 9.51 -0.37 7.79
N GLY A 256 8.23 -0.79 7.61
CA GLY A 256 7.10 -0.27 8.37
C GLY A 256 6.77 1.19 8.05
N ASP A 257 7.15 1.67 6.89
CA ASP A 257 7.05 3.07 6.46
C ASP A 257 5.69 3.44 5.83
N THR A 258 4.67 2.60 5.98
CA THR A 258 3.35 2.78 5.35
C THR A 258 2.50 3.84 6.00
N THR A 259 2.64 4.02 7.31
CA THR A 259 1.87 5.02 8.06
C THR A 259 2.68 6.30 8.29
N SER A 260 1.99 7.41 8.51
CA SER A 260 2.64 8.70 8.85
C SER A 260 3.18 8.76 10.29
N SER A 261 2.96 7.70 11.09
CA SER A 261 3.36 7.65 12.51
C SER A 261 4.74 7.04 12.73
N TYR A 262 5.36 6.42 11.71
CA TYR A 262 6.70 5.84 11.85
C TYR A 262 7.78 6.92 11.89
N THR A 263 8.72 6.73 12.81
CA THR A 263 9.91 7.57 12.93
C THR A 263 11.06 7.01 12.10
N LYS A 264 12.11 7.82 11.88
CA LYS A 264 13.35 7.35 11.24
C LYS A 264 13.99 6.18 11.99
N GLU A 265 13.91 6.22 13.31
CA GLU A 265 14.48 5.18 14.17
C GLU A 265 13.69 3.86 14.03
N ASP A 266 12.37 3.93 13.92
CA ASP A 266 11.54 2.74 13.68
C ASP A 266 11.90 2.09 12.34
N VAL A 267 12.01 2.88 11.25
CA VAL A 267 12.41 2.38 9.92
C VAL A 267 13.78 1.72 9.97
N LEU A 268 14.78 2.37 10.61
CA LEU A 268 16.12 1.80 10.76
C LEU A 268 16.08 0.47 11.52
N ASN A 269 15.44 0.46 12.69
CA ASN A 269 15.39 -0.71 13.55
C ASN A 269 14.68 -1.88 12.87
N ASN A 270 13.53 -1.64 12.23
CA ASN A 270 12.77 -2.66 11.53
C ASN A 270 13.62 -3.34 10.44
N VAL A 271 14.32 -2.54 9.63
CA VAL A 271 15.13 -3.10 8.55
C VAL A 271 16.37 -3.82 9.09
N LEU A 272 17.12 -3.21 10.01
CA LEU A 272 18.36 -3.80 10.54
C LEU A 272 18.07 -5.07 11.33
N GLU A 273 17.01 -5.10 12.14
CA GLU A 273 16.59 -6.29 12.86
C GLU A 273 16.11 -7.38 11.88
N GLY A 274 15.30 -7.00 10.88
CA GLY A 274 14.83 -7.93 9.86
C GLY A 274 15.98 -8.57 9.09
N VAL A 275 16.91 -7.76 8.56
CA VAL A 275 18.08 -8.23 7.81
C VAL A 275 18.98 -9.14 8.63
N SER A 276 19.05 -8.96 9.95
CA SER A 276 19.86 -9.82 10.82
C SER A 276 19.39 -11.27 10.84
N LYS A 277 18.12 -11.53 10.50
CA LYS A 277 17.49 -12.86 10.57
C LYS A 277 17.75 -13.72 9.33
N TYR A 278 18.04 -13.11 8.16
CA TYR A 278 18.04 -13.80 6.88
C TYR A 278 19.37 -13.70 6.14
N LYS A 279 19.67 -14.70 5.33
CA LYS A 279 20.78 -14.68 4.35
C LYS A 279 20.39 -13.81 3.15
N THR A 280 19.14 -13.92 2.71
CA THR A 280 18.55 -13.12 1.63
C THR A 280 17.40 -12.29 2.20
N SER A 281 17.52 -10.98 2.13
CA SER A 281 16.52 -10.03 2.59
C SER A 281 16.02 -9.19 1.43
N VAL A 282 14.75 -9.34 1.08
CA VAL A 282 14.03 -8.42 0.19
C VAL A 282 13.31 -7.42 1.07
N VAL A 283 13.81 -6.19 1.08
CA VAL A 283 13.32 -5.12 1.97
C VAL A 283 12.27 -4.30 1.25
N LEU A 284 11.07 -4.24 1.83
CA LEU A 284 9.99 -3.37 1.36
C LEU A 284 10.18 -1.96 1.94
N LEU A 285 10.29 -1.00 1.03
CA LEU A 285 10.27 0.43 1.27
C LEU A 285 9.23 1.06 0.34
N HIS A 286 8.66 2.19 0.74
CA HIS A 286 7.71 2.92 -0.09
C HIS A 286 8.29 4.26 -0.54
N ASP A 287 7.96 4.59 -1.77
CA ASP A 287 8.14 5.89 -2.36
C ASP A 287 6.76 6.54 -2.56
N GLY A 288 6.54 7.72 -2.00
CA GLY A 288 5.26 8.42 -2.07
C GLY A 288 5.33 9.80 -1.43
N GLU A 289 4.37 10.67 -1.71
CA GLU A 289 4.36 12.06 -1.25
C GLU A 289 4.55 12.24 0.27
N ASN A 290 4.09 11.27 1.07
CA ASN A 290 4.13 11.30 2.53
C ASN A 290 5.24 10.42 3.12
N LYS A 291 6.24 10.02 2.32
CA LYS A 291 7.32 9.08 2.71
C LYS A 291 8.68 9.77 2.88
N SER A 292 8.69 11.04 3.24
CA SER A 292 9.94 11.78 3.52
C SER A 292 10.81 11.09 4.58
N THR A 293 10.20 10.36 5.53
CA THR A 293 10.92 9.57 6.55
C THR A 293 11.82 8.50 5.92
N THR A 294 11.35 7.82 4.85
CA THR A 294 12.13 6.83 4.10
C THR A 294 13.35 7.48 3.46
N VAL A 295 13.18 8.62 2.77
CA VAL A 295 14.27 9.39 2.16
C VAL A 295 15.30 9.81 3.19
N GLU A 296 14.84 10.43 4.28
CA GLU A 296 15.70 10.95 5.36
C GLU A 296 16.47 9.86 6.11
N THR A 297 15.98 8.60 6.05
CA THR A 297 16.57 7.45 6.72
C THR A 297 17.53 6.68 5.82
N LEU A 298 17.33 6.71 4.50
CA LEU A 298 17.97 5.83 3.53
C LEU A 298 19.51 5.87 3.59
N GLY A 299 20.10 7.06 3.70
CA GLY A 299 21.56 7.20 3.80
C GLY A 299 22.12 6.48 5.02
N SER A 300 21.53 6.72 6.20
CA SER A 300 21.95 6.07 7.45
C SER A 300 21.71 4.56 7.42
N LEU A 301 20.63 4.10 6.78
CA LEU A 301 20.35 2.69 6.61
C LEU A 301 21.43 2.00 5.76
N ILE A 302 21.79 2.57 4.62
CA ILE A 302 22.83 2.03 3.75
C ILE A 302 24.18 1.95 4.47
N GLU A 303 24.54 3.00 5.23
CA GLU A 303 25.77 3.01 6.02
C GLU A 303 25.82 1.88 7.04
N GLN A 304 24.74 1.70 7.80
CA GLN A 304 24.69 0.67 8.83
C GLN A 304 24.67 -0.74 8.26
N LEU A 305 23.94 -0.97 7.13
CA LEU A 305 23.98 -2.25 6.43
C LEU A 305 25.39 -2.59 5.93
N LYS A 306 26.10 -1.62 5.33
CA LYS A 306 27.49 -1.80 4.92
C LYS A 306 28.43 -2.07 6.09
N GLN A 307 28.26 -1.40 7.23
CA GLN A 307 29.03 -1.64 8.44
C GLN A 307 28.80 -3.04 9.00
N GLN A 308 27.61 -3.61 8.82
CA GLN A 308 27.29 -4.99 9.17
C GLN A 308 27.80 -6.01 8.14
N GLY A 309 28.48 -5.58 7.07
CA GLY A 309 28.99 -6.44 6.02
C GLY A 309 27.93 -6.95 5.03
N ALA A 310 26.78 -6.31 4.96
CA ALA A 310 25.72 -6.69 4.02
C ALA A 310 26.10 -6.34 2.57
N HIS A 311 25.81 -7.26 1.65
CA HIS A 311 25.91 -7.05 0.22
C HIS A 311 24.59 -6.47 -0.29
N ILE A 312 24.57 -5.18 -0.59
CA ILE A 312 23.36 -4.51 -1.10
C ILE A 312 23.37 -4.57 -2.63
N LEU A 313 22.38 -5.23 -3.20
CA LEU A 313 22.28 -5.54 -4.63
C LEU A 313 20.88 -5.21 -5.17
N PRO A 314 20.73 -4.91 -6.46
CA PRO A 314 19.43 -4.92 -7.12
C PRO A 314 18.98 -6.36 -7.39
N ILE A 315 17.68 -6.60 -7.47
CA ILE A 315 17.13 -7.90 -7.88
C ILE A 315 17.56 -8.21 -9.32
N ASP A 316 18.01 -9.44 -9.54
CA ASP A 316 18.35 -10.00 -10.85
C ASP A 316 17.79 -11.42 -11.01
N GLU A 317 18.08 -12.07 -12.14
CA GLU A 317 17.59 -13.42 -12.45
C GLU A 317 18.19 -14.51 -11.53
N ASN A 318 19.26 -14.22 -10.78
CA ASN A 318 19.89 -15.13 -9.84
C ASN A 318 19.46 -14.89 -8.39
N THR A 319 18.62 -13.89 -8.16
CA THR A 319 18.14 -13.54 -6.81
C THR A 319 17.20 -14.62 -6.30
N ASN A 320 17.46 -15.15 -5.10
CA ASN A 320 16.55 -16.09 -4.45
C ASN A 320 15.19 -15.42 -4.24
N VAL A 321 14.15 -16.03 -4.79
CA VAL A 321 12.79 -15.48 -4.74
C VAL A 321 12.23 -15.54 -3.31
N ILE A 322 11.52 -14.47 -2.94
CA ILE A 322 10.68 -14.42 -1.73
C ILE A 322 9.25 -14.31 -2.23
N GLN A 323 8.43 -15.33 -1.97
CA GLN A 323 7.05 -15.43 -2.45
C GLN A 323 6.16 -15.99 -1.34
N TYR A 324 5.03 -15.36 -1.06
CA TYR A 324 4.06 -15.82 -0.05
C TYR A 324 3.18 -16.94 -0.58
N ILE A 325 2.84 -16.90 -1.86
CA ILE A 325 2.10 -17.95 -2.57
C ILE A 325 2.94 -18.39 -3.75
N HIS A 326 3.03 -19.70 -3.96
CA HIS A 326 3.65 -20.30 -5.14
C HIS A 326 2.55 -20.71 -6.12
N ALA A 327 2.77 -20.50 -7.42
CA ALA A 327 1.82 -20.92 -8.46
C ALA A 327 1.60 -22.45 -8.45
N ASP A 328 2.62 -23.23 -8.07
CA ASP A 328 2.52 -24.69 -7.94
C ASP A 328 1.54 -25.17 -6.85
N SER A 329 1.03 -24.24 -6.02
CA SER A 329 -0.02 -24.55 -5.04
C SER A 329 -1.43 -24.69 -5.66
N ILE A 330 -1.58 -24.43 -6.97
CA ILE A 330 -2.80 -24.66 -7.73
C ILE A 330 -2.81 -26.13 -8.19
N GLY A 331 -3.10 -27.09 -7.34
CA GLY A 331 -3.32 -28.40 -7.88
C GLY A 331 -2.92 -29.59 -7.03
N THR A 332 -3.42 -29.64 -5.83
CA THR A 332 -3.64 -30.91 -5.12
C THR A 332 -4.88 -30.78 -4.25
N GLU A 333 -6.05 -30.80 -4.88
CA GLU A 333 -7.29 -31.33 -4.28
C GLU A 333 -7.76 -32.53 -5.07
#